data_6827ec75623d132b57d78313d469bdaf
#
_entry.id   6827ec75623d132b57d78313d469bdaf
#
_cell.length_a   1.000
_cell.length_b   1.000
_cell.length_c   1.000
_cell.angle_alpha   90.00
_cell.angle_beta   90.00
_cell.angle_gamma   90.00
#
_symmetry.space_group_name_H-M   'P 1'
#
loop_
_entity.id
_entity.type
_entity.pdbx_description
1 polymer ?
#
loop_
_entity_poly.entity_id
_entity_poly.type
_entity_poly.pdbx_seq_one_letter_code
_entity_poly.pdbx_strand_id
1 'polypeptide(L)'
;SPSQFKKLSRTLEVTLIRYAFESLAFYGEQRLNVIDIKVNEQQTLAWLKINMESPRFPDIHLDLLLKRTFDNQWRGVDFRFKGITYINLKKNSYRQGFRDSKFEGLIKKLGDKNKMFFKDLCQSKANYRDPQKPPCLQKYDKK
;
A
#
# COMPACT_ATOMS: atom_id res chain seq x y z
N SER A 1 -6.64 23.68 -1.09
CA SER A 1 -7.45 23.88 -2.33
C SER A 1 -7.79 22.53 -2.96
N PRO A 2 -8.84 22.43 -3.81
CA PRO A 2 -9.17 21.18 -4.51
C PRO A 2 -8.02 20.62 -5.35
N SER A 3 -7.21 21.49 -5.93
CA SER A 3 -6.02 21.09 -6.71
C SER A 3 -4.95 20.43 -5.85
N GLN A 4 -4.70 20.94 -4.65
CA GLN A 4 -3.77 20.33 -3.69
C GLN A 4 -4.26 18.97 -3.22
N PHE A 5 -5.57 18.82 -2.99
CA PHE A 5 -6.16 17.53 -2.61
C PHE A 5 -5.99 16.49 -3.73
N LYS A 6 -6.26 16.87 -4.98
CA LYS A 6 -6.06 15.99 -6.15
C LYS A 6 -4.60 15.55 -6.27
N LYS A 7 -3.66 16.50 -6.09
CA LYS A 7 -2.22 16.24 -6.14
C LYS A 7 -1.79 15.29 -5.01
N LEU A 8 -2.29 15.50 -3.78
CA LEU A 8 -2.00 14.60 -2.66
C LEU A 8 -2.56 13.20 -2.91
N SER A 9 -3.83 13.07 -3.33
CA SER A 9 -4.44 11.78 -3.61
C SER A 9 -3.64 10.98 -4.61
N ARG A 10 -3.21 11.61 -5.72
CA ARG A 10 -2.37 10.96 -6.72
C ARG A 10 -1.00 10.54 -6.16
N THR A 11 -0.38 11.39 -5.35
CA THR A 11 0.91 11.07 -4.72
C THR A 11 0.77 9.90 -3.74
N LEU A 12 -0.33 9.86 -2.97
CA LEU A 12 -0.63 8.75 -2.06
C LEU A 12 -0.92 7.45 -2.80
N GLU A 13 -1.65 7.49 -3.91
CA GLU A 13 -1.89 6.33 -4.76
C GLU A 13 -0.56 5.70 -5.21
N VAL A 14 0.35 6.49 -5.76
CA VAL A 14 1.69 6.01 -6.15
C VAL A 14 2.49 5.52 -4.95
N THR A 15 2.34 6.15 -3.79
CA THR A 15 2.99 5.71 -2.54
C THR A 15 2.47 4.35 -2.08
N LEU A 16 1.18 4.09 -2.19
CA LEU A 16 0.59 2.78 -1.86
C LEU A 16 1.08 1.69 -2.82
N ILE A 17 1.16 2.01 -4.11
CA ILE A 17 1.73 1.10 -5.12
C ILE A 17 3.19 0.77 -4.76
N ARG A 18 3.98 1.79 -4.42
CA ARG A 18 5.36 1.58 -3.97
C ARG A 18 5.42 0.65 -2.75
N TYR A 19 4.59 0.87 -1.73
CA TYR A 19 4.57 0.00 -0.54
C TYR A 19 4.19 -1.44 -0.89
N ALA A 20 3.29 -1.63 -1.84
CA ALA A 20 2.97 -2.98 -2.32
C ALA A 20 4.20 -3.65 -2.95
N PHE A 21 4.95 -2.94 -3.81
CA PHE A 21 6.19 -3.46 -4.38
C PHE A 21 7.29 -3.71 -3.34
N GLU A 22 7.44 -2.79 -2.37
CA GLU A 22 8.40 -2.99 -1.26
C GLU A 22 8.03 -4.23 -0.44
N SER A 23 6.74 -4.48 -0.19
CA SER A 23 6.30 -5.66 0.56
C SER A 23 6.49 -6.96 -0.21
N LEU A 24 6.36 -6.95 -1.54
CA LEU A 24 6.59 -8.13 -2.38
C LEU A 24 8.05 -8.60 -2.33
N ALA A 25 9.01 -7.71 -2.05
CA ALA A 25 10.41 -8.09 -1.87
C ALA A 25 10.65 -9.00 -0.65
N PHE A 26 9.74 -8.95 0.32
CA PHE A 26 9.77 -9.82 1.51
C PHE A 26 8.87 -11.05 1.38
N TYR A 27 8.10 -11.14 0.28
CA TYR A 27 7.28 -12.30 0.01
C TYR A 27 8.15 -13.43 -0.53
N GLY A 28 8.12 -14.57 0.15
CA GLY A 28 8.86 -15.77 -0.22
C GLY A 28 7.98 -16.99 -0.04
N GLU A 29 8.37 -17.90 0.83
CA GLU A 29 7.68 -19.17 1.09
C GLU A 29 6.55 -19.05 2.12
N GLN A 30 6.00 -17.84 2.34
CA GLN A 30 4.92 -17.64 3.31
C GLN A 30 3.61 -18.26 2.81
N ARG A 31 2.91 -18.90 3.74
CA ARG A 31 1.55 -19.39 3.52
C ARG A 31 0.56 -18.50 4.24
N LEU A 32 -0.50 -18.13 3.54
CA LEU A 32 -1.57 -17.31 4.10
C LEU A 32 -2.81 -18.19 4.32
N ASN A 33 -3.22 -18.32 5.57
CA ASN A 33 -4.39 -19.09 5.97
C ASN A 33 -5.43 -18.14 6.55
N VAL A 34 -6.65 -18.14 6.01
CA VAL A 34 -7.77 -17.41 6.62
C VAL A 34 -8.30 -18.26 7.78
N ILE A 35 -8.23 -17.69 8.99
CA ILE A 35 -8.64 -18.38 10.23
C ILE A 35 -10.10 -18.09 10.56
N ASP A 36 -10.55 -16.84 10.33
CA ASP A 36 -11.88 -16.38 10.73
C ASP A 36 -12.35 -15.25 9.82
N ILE A 37 -13.66 -15.15 9.61
CA ILE A 37 -14.31 -14.10 8.83
C ILE A 37 -15.49 -13.56 9.63
N LYS A 38 -15.46 -12.26 9.95
CA LYS A 38 -16.55 -11.56 10.62
C LYS A 38 -17.13 -10.50 9.72
N VAL A 39 -18.37 -10.68 9.31
CA VAL A 39 -19.12 -9.74 8.48
C VAL A 39 -20.05 -8.93 9.39
N ASN A 40 -20.19 -7.62 9.15
CA ASN A 40 -21.16 -6.79 9.86
C ASN A 40 -22.60 -7.13 9.43
N GLU A 41 -23.59 -6.74 10.24
CA GLU A 41 -25.01 -7.02 9.99
C GLU A 41 -25.49 -6.52 8.62
N GLN A 42 -24.98 -5.37 8.18
CA GLN A 42 -25.33 -4.76 6.89
C GLN A 42 -24.59 -5.40 5.69
N GLN A 43 -23.74 -6.38 5.93
CA GLN A 43 -22.91 -7.05 4.92
C GLN A 43 -22.07 -6.09 4.03
N THR A 44 -21.64 -4.97 4.59
CA THR A 44 -20.86 -3.93 3.90
C THR A 44 -19.39 -3.94 4.30
N LEU A 45 -19.07 -4.51 5.46
CA LEU A 45 -17.71 -4.62 6.00
C LEU A 45 -17.45 -6.05 6.48
N ALA A 46 -16.25 -6.52 6.25
CA ALA A 46 -15.79 -7.80 6.76
C ALA A 46 -14.37 -7.69 7.31
N TRP A 47 -14.12 -8.33 8.45
CA TRP A 47 -12.79 -8.56 8.98
C TRP A 47 -12.38 -10.00 8.71
N LEU A 48 -11.27 -10.18 8.01
CA LEU A 48 -10.63 -11.48 7.84
C LEU A 48 -9.45 -11.57 8.79
N LYS A 49 -9.44 -12.62 9.62
CA LYS A 49 -8.24 -12.99 10.37
C LYS A 49 -7.37 -13.89 9.51
N ILE A 50 -6.15 -13.48 9.30
CA ILE A 50 -5.17 -14.19 8.48
C ILE A 50 -3.99 -14.59 9.35
N ASN A 51 -3.62 -15.87 9.29
CA ASN A 51 -2.34 -16.34 9.77
C ASN A 51 -1.36 -16.41 8.61
N MET A 52 -0.22 -15.74 8.73
CA MET A 52 0.89 -15.84 7.80
C MET A 52 1.99 -16.69 8.44
N GLU A 53 2.14 -17.90 7.93
CA GLU A 53 3.17 -18.85 8.34
C GLU A 53 4.43 -18.63 7.51
N SER A 54 5.58 -18.70 8.14
CA SER A 54 6.87 -18.57 7.48
C SER A 54 7.87 -19.56 8.05
N PRO A 55 8.67 -20.26 7.22
CA PRO A 55 9.72 -21.13 7.71
C PRO A 55 10.84 -20.38 8.47
N ARG A 56 10.94 -19.07 8.26
CA ARG A 56 12.06 -18.25 8.76
C ARG A 56 11.70 -17.35 9.93
N PHE A 57 10.41 -17.10 10.17
CA PHE A 57 9.92 -16.17 11.18
C PHE A 57 8.73 -16.76 11.93
N PRO A 58 8.48 -16.35 13.17
CA PRO A 58 7.26 -16.70 13.88
C PRO A 58 6.02 -16.30 13.10
N ASP A 59 4.94 -17.06 13.27
CA ASP A 59 3.66 -16.78 12.65
C ASP A 59 3.18 -15.36 12.93
N ILE A 60 2.66 -14.71 11.90
CA ILE A 60 2.16 -13.35 11.98
C ILE A 60 0.65 -13.37 11.79
N HIS A 61 -0.07 -12.85 12.78
CA HIS A 61 -1.51 -12.68 12.71
C HIS A 61 -1.85 -11.28 12.22
N LEU A 62 -2.65 -11.22 11.15
CA LEU A 62 -3.14 -10.00 10.53
C LEU A 62 -4.66 -10.02 10.48
N ASP A 63 -5.29 -8.87 10.69
CA ASP A 63 -6.70 -8.69 10.38
C ASP A 63 -6.81 -7.79 9.14
N LEU A 64 -7.43 -8.26 8.08
CA LEU A 64 -7.69 -7.50 6.86
C LEU A 64 -9.12 -6.98 6.88
N LEU A 65 -9.30 -5.66 6.76
CA LEU A 65 -10.60 -5.05 6.59
C LEU A 65 -10.98 -4.99 5.12
N LEU A 66 -12.10 -5.60 4.80
CA LEU A 66 -12.73 -5.52 3.48
C LEU A 66 -13.96 -4.63 3.53
N LYS A 67 -14.19 -3.88 2.48
CA LYS A 67 -15.41 -3.11 2.25
C LYS A 67 -16.07 -3.57 0.96
N ARG A 68 -17.39 -3.76 1.00
CA ARG A 68 -18.20 -4.06 -0.18
C ARG A 68 -18.47 -2.76 -0.94
N THR A 69 -18.19 -2.77 -2.23
CA THR A 69 -18.38 -1.63 -3.12
C THR A 69 -19.75 -1.67 -3.78
N PHE A 70 -20.14 -0.60 -4.48
CA PHE A 70 -21.46 -0.51 -5.16
C PHE A 70 -21.66 -1.57 -6.24
N ASP A 71 -20.58 -2.07 -6.83
CA ASP A 71 -20.56 -3.18 -7.79
C ASP A 71 -20.53 -4.56 -7.13
N ASN A 72 -20.88 -4.64 -5.85
CA ASN A 72 -20.92 -5.85 -5.03
C ASN A 72 -19.57 -6.59 -4.87
N GLN A 73 -18.46 -5.93 -5.16
CA GLN A 73 -17.13 -6.51 -4.96
C GLN A 73 -16.58 -6.18 -3.58
N TRP A 74 -15.87 -7.13 -2.99
CA TRP A 74 -15.13 -6.90 -1.76
C TRP A 74 -13.74 -6.36 -2.07
N ARG A 75 -13.37 -5.25 -1.45
CA ARG A 75 -12.04 -4.64 -1.61
C ARG A 75 -11.37 -4.42 -0.27
N GLY A 76 -10.09 -4.75 -0.20
CA GLY A 76 -9.25 -4.44 0.97
C GLY A 76 -9.12 -2.94 1.15
N VAL A 77 -9.45 -2.44 2.33
CA VAL A 77 -9.41 -1.00 2.65
C VAL A 77 -8.45 -0.66 3.79
N ASP A 78 -8.15 -1.62 4.66
CA ASP A 78 -7.19 -1.45 5.75
C ASP A 78 -6.71 -2.82 6.25
N PHE A 79 -5.64 -2.83 7.00
CA PHE A 79 -5.24 -4.01 7.76
C PHE A 79 -4.78 -3.61 9.16
N ARG A 80 -4.89 -4.56 10.08
CA ARG A 80 -4.52 -4.38 11.47
C ARG A 80 -3.50 -5.43 11.87
N PHE A 81 -2.44 -4.96 12.51
CA PHE A 81 -1.41 -5.80 13.11
C PHE A 81 -1.28 -5.45 14.58
N LYS A 82 -1.36 -6.44 15.45
CA LYS A 82 -1.34 -6.25 16.92
C LYS A 82 -2.31 -5.16 17.40
N GLY A 83 -3.52 -5.12 16.86
CA GLY A 83 -4.55 -4.16 17.22
C GLY A 83 -4.43 -2.76 16.62
N ILE A 84 -3.35 -2.45 15.89
CA ILE A 84 -3.12 -1.14 15.29
C ILE A 84 -3.39 -1.22 13.79
N THR A 85 -4.32 -0.37 13.30
CA THR A 85 -4.59 -0.29 11.86
C THR A 85 -3.48 0.47 11.14
N TYR A 86 -3.16 0.03 9.93
CA TYR A 86 -2.14 0.66 9.10
C TYR A 86 -2.48 2.11 8.77
N ILE A 87 -3.75 2.40 8.49
CA ILE A 87 -4.21 3.76 8.24
C ILE A 87 -3.95 4.66 9.45
N ASN A 88 -4.23 4.19 10.68
CA ASN A 88 -3.96 4.99 11.88
C ASN A 88 -2.46 5.24 12.08
N LEU A 89 -1.64 4.23 11.86
CA LEU A 89 -0.18 4.37 11.92
C LEU A 89 0.32 5.42 10.91
N LYS A 90 -0.14 5.36 9.66
CA LYS A 90 0.25 6.31 8.62
C LYS A 90 -0.34 7.70 8.85
N LYS A 91 -1.57 7.79 9.33
CA LYS A 91 -2.21 9.06 9.68
C LYS A 91 -1.42 9.85 10.73
N ASN A 92 -0.90 9.16 11.74
CA ASN A 92 -0.04 9.80 12.76
C ASN A 92 1.30 10.25 12.17
N SER A 93 1.95 9.41 11.37
CA SER A 93 3.19 9.73 10.68
C SER A 93 3.02 10.93 9.73
N TYR A 94 1.90 11.00 9.00
CA TYR A 94 1.63 12.11 8.09
C TYR A 94 1.25 13.40 8.82
N ARG A 95 0.56 13.32 9.97
CA ARG A 95 0.28 14.50 10.81
C ARG A 95 1.57 15.18 11.26
N GLN A 96 2.57 14.44 11.65
CA GLN A 96 3.87 14.99 12.04
C GLN A 96 4.55 15.66 10.84
N GLY A 97 4.66 14.98 9.71
CA GLY A 97 5.20 15.57 8.48
C GLY A 97 4.42 16.79 7.99
N PHE A 98 3.10 16.83 8.24
CA PHE A 98 2.26 17.98 7.90
C PHE A 98 2.52 19.20 8.79
N ARG A 99 2.78 19.02 10.09
CA ARG A 99 3.15 20.12 11.00
C ARG A 99 4.49 20.73 10.60
N ASP A 100 5.45 19.90 10.22
CA ASP A 100 6.83 20.32 9.94
C ASP A 100 6.99 21.00 8.57
N SER A 101 6.26 20.57 7.56
CA SER A 101 6.53 20.95 6.18
C SER A 101 5.31 21.39 5.36
N LYS A 102 4.15 21.57 5.98
CA LYS A 102 2.88 21.88 5.32
C LYS A 102 2.51 20.84 4.25
N PHE A 103 1.41 21.11 3.53
CA PHE A 103 0.83 20.20 2.53
C PHE A 103 1.78 19.91 1.36
N GLU A 104 2.47 20.92 0.89
CA GLU A 104 3.37 20.81 -0.27
C GLU A 104 4.65 20.07 0.05
N GLY A 105 5.20 20.28 1.25
CA GLY A 105 6.37 19.56 1.71
C GLY A 105 6.11 18.05 1.86
N LEU A 106 4.91 17.66 2.34
CA LEU A 106 4.51 16.25 2.39
C LEU A 106 4.42 15.64 0.99
N ILE A 107 3.74 16.33 0.06
CA ILE A 107 3.60 15.88 -1.34
C ILE A 107 4.99 15.72 -1.97
N LYS A 108 5.86 16.71 -1.79
CA LYS A 108 7.24 16.66 -2.32
C LYS A 108 8.00 15.46 -1.74
N LYS A 109 8.03 15.31 -0.40
CA LYS A 109 8.74 14.22 0.28
C LYS A 109 8.28 12.83 -0.19
N LEU A 110 6.97 12.63 -0.33
CA LEU A 110 6.43 11.38 -0.82
C LEU A 110 6.74 11.19 -2.31
N GLY A 111 6.60 12.23 -3.11
CA GLY A 111 6.90 12.20 -4.54
C GLY A 111 8.36 11.88 -4.84
N ASP A 112 9.30 12.49 -4.11
CA ASP A 112 10.73 12.21 -4.27
C ASP A 112 11.07 10.76 -3.91
N LYS A 113 10.53 10.23 -2.82
CA LYS A 113 10.69 8.82 -2.44
C LYS A 113 10.11 7.87 -3.50
N ASN A 114 8.94 8.18 -4.06
CA ASN A 114 8.34 7.39 -5.12
C ASN A 114 9.22 7.37 -6.38
N LYS A 115 9.71 8.56 -6.79
CA LYS A 115 10.59 8.68 -7.96
C LYS A 115 11.88 7.87 -7.79
N MET A 116 12.53 7.99 -6.64
CA MET A 116 13.75 7.21 -6.35
C MET A 116 13.49 5.72 -6.44
N PHE A 117 12.47 5.23 -5.75
CA PHE A 117 12.15 3.80 -5.73
C PHE A 117 11.88 3.24 -7.13
N PHE A 118 11.02 3.90 -7.92
CA PHE A 118 10.70 3.41 -9.26
C PHE A 118 11.86 3.57 -10.24
N LYS A 119 12.71 4.58 -10.07
CA LYS A 119 13.94 4.71 -10.86
C LYS A 119 14.87 3.53 -10.59
N ASP A 120 15.12 3.20 -9.33
CA ASP A 120 15.99 2.09 -8.94
C ASP A 120 15.42 0.74 -9.39
N LEU A 121 14.12 0.54 -9.24
CA LEU A 121 13.42 -0.65 -9.72
C LEU A 121 13.56 -0.82 -11.24
N CYS A 122 13.44 0.26 -12.01
CA CYS A 122 13.56 0.23 -13.46
C CYS A 122 15.01 0.01 -13.90
N GLN A 123 15.98 0.59 -13.20
CA GLN A 123 17.40 0.36 -13.48
C GLN A 123 17.84 -1.07 -13.17
N SER A 124 17.38 -1.64 -12.06
CA SER A 124 17.69 -3.02 -11.70
C SER A 124 17.12 -4.03 -12.69
N LYS A 125 15.93 -3.75 -13.25
CA LYS A 125 15.30 -4.58 -14.30
C LYS A 125 15.90 -4.37 -15.68
N ALA A 126 16.59 -3.27 -15.97
CA ALA A 126 17.28 -3.06 -17.23
C ALA A 126 18.40 -4.08 -17.47
N ASN A 127 18.94 -4.69 -16.40
CA ASN A 127 19.88 -5.78 -16.44
C ASN A 127 19.25 -7.16 -16.69
N TYR A 128 17.91 -7.26 -16.63
CA TYR A 128 17.18 -8.47 -16.95
C TYR A 128 16.72 -8.38 -18.40
N ARG A 129 17.32 -9.17 -19.28
CA ARG A 129 16.98 -9.25 -20.73
C ARG A 129 15.61 -9.93 -20.93
N ASP A 130 14.54 -9.26 -20.52
CA ASP A 130 13.18 -9.70 -20.85
C ASP A 130 12.60 -8.77 -21.93
N PRO A 131 12.25 -9.28 -23.11
CA PRO A 131 11.63 -8.47 -24.18
C PRO A 131 10.24 -7.93 -23.85
N GLN A 132 9.60 -8.41 -22.77
CA GLN A 132 8.32 -7.87 -22.25
C GLN A 132 8.56 -6.87 -21.11
N LYS A 133 9.38 -5.85 -21.35
CA LYS A 133 9.56 -4.77 -20.36
C LYS A 133 8.21 -4.15 -19.98
N PRO A 134 7.79 -4.20 -18.70
CA PRO A 134 6.72 -3.31 -18.28
C PRO A 134 7.17 -1.87 -18.58
N PRO A 135 6.29 -0.99 -19.08
CA PRO A 135 6.63 0.40 -19.37
C PRO A 135 6.99 1.09 -18.05
N CYS A 136 8.28 1.02 -17.69
CA CYS A 136 8.83 1.67 -16.52
C CYS A 136 8.73 3.19 -16.75
N LEU A 137 7.92 3.87 -15.96
CA LEU A 137 7.86 5.33 -15.79
C LEU A 137 7.26 6.15 -16.95
N GLN A 138 7.14 5.69 -18.17
CA GLN A 138 6.56 6.50 -19.24
C GLN A 138 5.10 6.91 -19.02
N LYS A 139 4.37 6.19 -18.17
CA LYS A 139 2.96 6.50 -17.81
C LYS A 139 2.81 7.49 -16.66
N TYR A 140 3.85 7.72 -15.89
CA TYR A 140 3.77 8.57 -14.68
C TYR A 140 4.36 9.98 -14.87
N ASP A 141 5.13 10.19 -15.94
CA ASP A 141 5.71 11.50 -16.27
C ASP A 141 4.84 12.34 -17.23
N LYS A 142 3.79 11.78 -17.80
CA LYS A 142 2.89 12.53 -18.70
C LYS A 142 1.61 12.92 -17.93
N LYS A 143 1.63 14.09 -17.37
CA LYS A 143 0.60 15.12 -17.06
C LYS A 143 0.81 15.79 -15.74
#